data_142d04337e6810b23d059a4575492720
#
_entry.id   142d04337e6810b23d059a4575492720
#
_cell.length_a   1.000
_cell.length_b   1.000
_cell.length_c   1.000
_cell.angle_alpha   90.00
_cell.angle_beta   90.00
_cell.angle_gamma   90.00
#
_symmetry.space_group_name_H-M   'P 1'
#
loop_
_entity.id
_entity.type
_entity.pdbx_description
1 polymer ?
#
loop_
_entity_poly.entity_id
_entity_poly.type
_entity_poly.pdbx_seq_one_letter_code
_entity_poly.pdbx_strand_id
1 'polypeptide(L)'
;ATKKLAEDLALRVGEKEAEIMEGHMMLLGDPMLIGEIEGAIRGQGINSEYAVETTCNTYADMFAAMGDELFQQRATDMRDIKTRMQQILLGVQSVDISSLPEGSIIVAADLTPSMTAGIDPKRVAGIVTELGGKTSHSAILARALEIPAVVAVTGVMEQVKDGDQIALD
;
A
#
# COMPACT_ATOMS: atom_id res chain seq x y z
N ALA A 1 1.65 14.83 3.03
CA ALA A 1 1.59 13.88 1.91
C ALA A 1 0.26 13.10 1.94
N THR A 2 -0.06 12.35 2.97
CA THR A 2 -1.24 11.47 3.06
C THR A 2 -2.58 12.22 2.93
N LYS A 3 -2.71 13.42 3.54
CA LYS A 3 -3.93 14.23 3.43
C LYS A 3 -4.23 14.66 1.98
N LYS A 4 -3.21 15.14 1.26
CA LYS A 4 -3.36 15.50 -0.15
C LYS A 4 -3.73 14.29 -1.00
N LEU A 5 -3.16 13.13 -0.67
CA LEU A 5 -3.45 11.87 -1.34
C LEU A 5 -4.91 11.45 -1.14
N ALA A 6 -5.46 11.59 0.07
CA ALA A 6 -6.87 11.31 0.35
C ALA A 6 -7.81 12.23 -0.43
N GLU A 7 -7.52 13.54 -0.49
CA GLU A 7 -8.29 14.52 -1.24
C GLU A 7 -8.28 14.22 -2.76
N ASP A 8 -7.12 13.90 -3.32
CA ASP A 8 -6.97 13.53 -4.73
C ASP A 8 -7.69 12.21 -5.05
N LEU A 9 -7.65 11.25 -4.13
CA LEU A 9 -8.32 9.93 -4.28
C LEU A 9 -9.85 10.06 -4.28
N ALA A 10 -10.41 10.84 -3.35
CA ALA A 10 -11.84 11.07 -3.27
C ALA A 10 -12.42 11.63 -4.58
N LEU A 11 -11.66 12.48 -5.26
CA LEU A 11 -12.05 13.07 -6.54
C LEU A 11 -11.93 12.08 -7.73
N ARG A 12 -11.05 11.09 -7.65
CA ARG A 12 -10.69 10.22 -8.78
C ARG A 12 -11.33 8.84 -8.71
N VAL A 13 -11.46 8.28 -7.53
CA VAL A 13 -11.82 6.86 -7.35
C VAL A 13 -13.09 6.69 -6.50
N GLY A 14 -13.37 7.62 -5.58
CA GLY A 14 -14.56 7.61 -4.76
C GLY A 14 -14.31 7.76 -3.26
N GLU A 15 -15.40 7.87 -2.49
CA GLU A 15 -15.34 8.13 -1.05
C GLU A 15 -14.71 6.96 -0.26
N LYS A 16 -14.96 5.71 -0.67
CA LYS A 16 -14.46 4.52 0.05
C LYS A 16 -12.93 4.44 0.06
N GLU A 17 -12.31 4.75 -1.05
CA GLU A 17 -10.85 4.72 -1.19
C GLU A 17 -10.20 5.87 -0.42
N ALA A 18 -10.89 7.02 -0.34
CA ALA A 18 -10.47 8.14 0.50
C ALA A 18 -10.54 7.80 1.99
N GLU A 19 -11.57 7.05 2.44
CA GLU A 19 -11.70 6.59 3.82
C GLU A 19 -10.51 5.74 4.29
N ILE A 20 -9.89 4.96 3.38
CA ILE A 20 -8.66 4.20 3.70
C ILE A 20 -7.52 5.15 4.06
N MET A 21 -7.32 6.20 3.26
CA MET A 21 -6.28 7.19 3.54
C MET A 21 -6.55 8.00 4.81
N GLU A 22 -7.81 8.29 5.10
CA GLU A 22 -8.21 8.90 6.38
C GLU A 22 -7.92 7.96 7.55
N GLY A 23 -8.19 6.66 7.42
CA GLY A 23 -7.79 5.65 8.39
C GLY A 23 -6.28 5.64 8.64
N HIS A 24 -5.47 5.75 7.58
CA HIS A 24 -4.01 5.88 7.70
C HIS A 24 -3.61 7.17 8.46
N MET A 25 -4.28 8.29 8.21
CA MET A 25 -4.01 9.54 8.94
C MET A 25 -4.34 9.41 10.42
N MET A 26 -5.43 8.74 10.78
CA MET A 26 -5.79 8.48 12.18
C MET A 26 -4.74 7.62 12.87
N LEU A 27 -4.30 6.52 12.26
CA LEU A 27 -3.26 5.65 12.80
C LEU A 27 -1.91 6.37 12.95
N LEU A 28 -1.52 7.16 11.95
CA LEU A 28 -0.29 7.95 12.00
C LEU A 28 -0.33 9.08 13.04
N GLY A 29 -1.51 9.53 13.41
CA GLY A 29 -1.73 10.54 14.44
C GLY A 29 -1.97 9.96 15.84
N ASP A 30 -2.00 8.64 15.99
CA ASP A 30 -2.27 8.00 17.27
C ASP A 30 -1.10 8.21 18.26
N PRO A 31 -1.35 8.90 19.39
CA PRO A 31 -0.31 9.16 20.38
C PRO A 31 0.29 7.90 20.99
N MET A 32 -0.48 6.79 21.06
CA MET A 32 0.02 5.53 21.58
C MET A 32 1.05 4.91 20.63
N LEU A 33 0.74 4.82 19.34
CA LEU A 33 1.67 4.31 18.32
C LEU A 33 2.97 5.14 18.31
N ILE A 34 2.85 6.46 18.29
CA ILE A 34 4.01 7.36 18.30
C ILE A 34 4.80 7.20 19.60
N GLY A 35 4.12 7.15 20.75
CA GLY A 35 4.76 7.00 22.07
C GLY A 35 5.51 5.68 22.22
N GLU A 36 4.99 4.60 21.68
CA GLU A 36 5.67 3.29 21.69
C GLU A 36 6.91 3.27 20.79
N ILE A 37 6.83 3.85 19.59
CA ILE A 37 7.99 3.96 18.70
C ILE A 37 9.09 4.82 19.37
N GLU A 38 8.72 6.00 19.91
CA GLU A 38 9.68 6.85 20.60
C GLU A 38 10.24 6.20 21.86
N GLY A 39 9.39 5.47 22.62
CA GLY A 39 9.80 4.72 23.80
C GLY A 39 10.79 3.61 23.48
N ALA A 40 10.59 2.90 22.38
CA ALA A 40 11.51 1.87 21.92
C ALA A 40 12.88 2.48 21.51
N ILE A 41 12.87 3.59 20.80
CA ILE A 41 14.10 4.28 20.41
C ILE A 41 14.87 4.74 21.65
N ARG A 42 14.20 5.42 22.60
CA ARG A 42 14.86 6.01 23.77
C ARG A 42 15.22 4.99 24.84
N GLY A 43 14.34 3.99 25.05
CA GLY A 43 14.50 3.01 26.14
C GLY A 43 15.38 1.82 25.79
N GLN A 44 15.36 1.40 24.53
CA GLN A 44 16.12 0.23 24.04
C GLN A 44 17.36 0.62 23.23
N GLY A 45 17.52 1.90 22.86
CA GLY A 45 18.64 2.37 22.07
C GLY A 45 18.69 1.82 20.64
N ILE A 46 17.53 1.41 20.10
CA ILE A 46 17.40 0.92 18.72
C ILE A 46 17.20 2.08 17.74
N ASN A 47 17.52 1.84 16.45
CA ASN A 47 17.29 2.84 15.43
C ASN A 47 15.79 3.02 15.10
N SER A 48 15.46 4.12 14.45
CA SER A 48 14.07 4.49 14.13
C SER A 48 13.40 3.47 13.21
N GLU A 49 14.11 2.94 12.24
CA GLU A 49 13.61 2.00 11.25
C GLU A 49 13.19 0.68 11.91
N TYR A 50 14.00 0.17 12.83
CA TYR A 50 13.70 -1.05 13.57
C TYR A 50 12.60 -0.83 14.63
N ALA A 51 12.55 0.35 15.26
CA ALA A 51 11.47 0.70 16.17
C ALA A 51 10.12 0.75 15.44
N VAL A 52 10.07 1.37 14.25
CA VAL A 52 8.88 1.38 13.40
C VAL A 52 8.49 -0.03 12.98
N GLU A 53 9.45 -0.83 12.55
CA GLU A 53 9.20 -2.22 12.13
C GLU A 53 8.56 -3.05 13.23
N THR A 54 9.19 -3.08 14.40
CA THR A 54 8.75 -3.92 15.52
C THR A 54 7.40 -3.47 16.07
N THR A 55 7.21 -2.17 16.26
CA THR A 55 5.96 -1.63 16.79
C THR A 55 4.81 -1.85 15.81
N CYS A 56 4.97 -1.47 14.54
CA CYS A 56 3.91 -1.65 13.54
C CYS A 56 3.58 -3.12 13.29
N ASN A 57 4.56 -4.04 13.32
CA ASN A 57 4.29 -5.47 13.20
C ASN A 57 3.48 -5.97 14.40
N THR A 58 3.79 -5.55 15.62
CA THR A 58 3.01 -5.90 16.82
C THR A 58 1.54 -5.48 16.68
N TYR A 59 1.27 -4.26 16.23
CA TYR A 59 -0.11 -3.79 15.99
C TYR A 59 -0.79 -4.55 14.85
N ALA A 60 -0.09 -4.80 13.73
CA ALA A 60 -0.63 -5.56 12.62
C ALA A 60 -1.01 -6.99 13.01
N ASP A 61 -0.17 -7.65 13.79
CA ASP A 61 -0.43 -9.03 14.27
C ASP A 61 -1.57 -9.05 15.27
N MET A 62 -1.66 -8.05 16.15
CA MET A 62 -2.78 -7.91 17.09
C MET A 62 -4.11 -7.73 16.32
N PHE A 63 -4.17 -6.87 15.32
CA PHE A 63 -5.36 -6.70 14.47
C PHE A 63 -5.69 -7.99 13.73
N ALA A 64 -4.70 -8.65 13.13
CA ALA A 64 -4.91 -9.90 12.40
C ALA A 64 -5.47 -11.02 13.29
N ALA A 65 -5.07 -11.06 14.58
CA ALA A 65 -5.54 -12.05 15.54
C ALA A 65 -7.01 -11.88 15.96
N MET A 66 -7.63 -10.70 15.71
CA MET A 66 -9.03 -10.45 16.07
C MET A 66 -10.05 -11.17 15.19
N GLY A 67 -9.63 -11.71 14.02
CA GLY A 67 -10.43 -12.62 13.19
C GLY A 67 -11.60 -11.99 12.42
N ASP A 68 -11.85 -10.72 12.57
CA ASP A 68 -12.88 -9.95 11.86
C ASP A 68 -12.29 -9.31 10.59
N GLU A 69 -13.07 -9.24 9.52
CA GLU A 69 -12.64 -8.70 8.22
C GLU A 69 -12.16 -7.24 8.33
N LEU A 70 -12.82 -6.43 9.16
CA LEU A 70 -12.43 -5.04 9.39
C LEU A 70 -11.02 -4.96 10.02
N PHE A 71 -10.73 -5.81 11.01
CA PHE A 71 -9.42 -5.84 11.64
C PHE A 71 -8.34 -6.43 10.73
N GLN A 72 -8.68 -7.36 9.85
CA GLN A 72 -7.77 -7.83 8.81
C GLN A 72 -7.35 -6.68 7.86
N GLN A 73 -8.30 -5.81 7.49
CA GLN A 73 -7.99 -4.62 6.72
C GLN A 73 -7.08 -3.66 7.50
N ARG A 74 -7.34 -3.44 8.80
CA ARG A 74 -6.48 -2.61 9.66
C ARG A 74 -5.07 -3.18 9.81
N ALA A 75 -4.92 -4.50 9.83
CA ALA A 75 -3.60 -5.13 9.80
C ALA A 75 -2.84 -4.81 8.49
N THR A 76 -3.54 -4.81 7.37
CA THR A 76 -2.98 -4.44 6.06
C THR A 76 -2.60 -2.97 6.01
N ASP A 77 -3.46 -2.07 6.50
CA ASP A 77 -3.20 -0.63 6.60
C ASP A 77 -1.93 -0.37 7.45
N MET A 78 -1.80 -1.06 8.58
CA MET A 78 -0.63 -0.92 9.45
C MET A 78 0.68 -1.35 8.76
N ARG A 79 0.64 -2.43 7.95
CA ARG A 79 1.80 -2.86 7.17
C ARG A 79 2.17 -1.86 6.07
N ASP A 80 1.19 -1.23 5.43
CA ASP A 80 1.43 -0.18 4.45
C ASP A 80 2.05 1.07 5.10
N ILE A 81 1.50 1.51 6.23
CA ILE A 81 2.05 2.62 7.04
C ILE A 81 3.50 2.34 7.42
N LYS A 82 3.80 1.14 7.94
CA LYS A 82 5.17 0.70 8.27
C LYS A 82 6.11 0.88 7.08
N THR A 83 5.73 0.32 5.93
CA THR A 83 6.56 0.37 4.72
C THR A 83 6.84 1.80 4.29
N ARG A 84 5.84 2.67 4.31
CA ARG A 84 6.00 4.08 3.96
C ARG A 84 6.89 4.84 4.93
N MET A 85 6.73 4.60 6.24
CA MET A 85 7.59 5.22 7.25
C MET A 85 9.05 4.77 7.07
N GLN A 86 9.29 3.47 6.85
CA GLN A 86 10.63 2.94 6.61
C GLN A 86 11.26 3.53 5.34
N GLN A 87 10.51 3.63 4.23
CA GLN A 87 10.99 4.26 3.00
C GLN A 87 11.44 5.72 3.23
N ILE A 88 10.65 6.49 4.00
CA ILE A 88 10.99 7.87 4.34
C ILE A 88 12.25 7.93 5.20
N LEU A 89 12.35 7.09 6.23
CA LEU A 89 13.51 7.05 7.14
C LEU A 89 14.79 6.64 6.43
N LEU A 90 14.70 5.67 5.52
CA LEU A 90 15.83 5.17 4.72
C LEU A 90 16.17 6.07 3.52
N GLY A 91 15.36 7.11 3.23
CA GLY A 91 15.54 7.95 2.06
C GLY A 91 15.32 7.22 0.73
N VAL A 92 14.61 6.09 0.75
CA VAL A 92 14.28 5.32 -0.45
C VAL A 92 13.12 6.01 -1.15
N GLN A 93 13.32 6.35 -2.42
CA GLN A 93 12.23 6.89 -3.24
C GLN A 93 11.29 5.74 -3.64
N SER A 94 10.02 5.90 -3.33
CA SER A 94 8.98 5.04 -3.90
C SER A 94 8.88 5.28 -5.40
N VAL A 95 8.57 4.24 -6.16
CA VAL A 95 8.28 4.40 -7.59
C VAL A 95 7.08 5.33 -7.75
N ASP A 96 7.25 6.38 -8.52
CA ASP A 96 6.16 7.31 -8.84
C ASP A 96 5.28 6.72 -9.94
N ILE A 97 4.24 6.00 -9.53
CA ILE A 97 3.27 5.38 -10.44
C ILE A 97 2.52 6.43 -11.28
N SER A 98 2.41 7.68 -10.80
CA SER A 98 1.72 8.75 -11.53
C SER A 98 2.49 9.21 -12.79
N SER A 99 3.78 8.93 -12.85
CA SER A 99 4.67 9.33 -13.96
C SER A 99 4.90 8.24 -15.02
N LEU A 100 4.22 7.09 -14.90
CA LEU A 100 4.37 6.00 -15.86
C LEU A 100 4.00 6.40 -17.28
N PRO A 101 4.68 5.87 -18.32
CA PRO A 101 4.29 6.05 -19.72
C PRO A 101 2.86 5.55 -19.99
N GLU A 102 2.22 6.10 -21.03
CA GLU A 102 0.92 5.60 -21.48
C GLU A 102 1.03 4.14 -21.97
N GLY A 103 0.04 3.33 -21.62
CA GLY A 103 0.01 1.91 -21.98
C GLY A 103 0.85 1.02 -21.05
N SER A 104 1.34 1.55 -19.91
CA SER A 104 2.10 0.75 -18.96
C SER A 104 1.24 -0.30 -18.28
N ILE A 105 1.82 -1.49 -18.07
CA ILE A 105 1.26 -2.55 -17.21
C ILE A 105 2.05 -2.57 -15.92
N ILE A 106 1.37 -2.43 -14.79
CA ILE A 106 1.99 -2.53 -13.47
C ILE A 106 2.09 -4.00 -13.08
N VAL A 107 3.30 -4.47 -12.82
CA VAL A 107 3.55 -5.80 -12.25
C VAL A 107 4.14 -5.63 -10.86
N ALA A 108 3.49 -6.20 -9.85
CA ALA A 108 3.91 -6.06 -8.46
C ALA A 108 3.65 -7.34 -7.66
N ALA A 109 4.36 -7.51 -6.54
CA ALA A 109 4.04 -8.60 -5.62
C ALA A 109 2.64 -8.40 -5.04
N ASP A 110 2.32 -7.19 -4.60
CA ASP A 110 0.97 -6.73 -4.23
C ASP A 110 0.91 -5.20 -4.38
N LEU A 111 -0.28 -4.64 -4.45
CA LEU A 111 -0.50 -3.20 -4.48
C LEU A 111 -1.13 -2.74 -3.18
N THR A 112 -0.41 -1.90 -2.46
CA THR A 112 -0.93 -1.29 -1.24
C THR A 112 -1.82 -0.08 -1.55
N PRO A 113 -2.71 0.33 -0.63
CA PRO A 113 -3.56 1.50 -0.82
C PRO A 113 -2.78 2.76 -1.20
N SER A 114 -1.61 2.97 -0.59
CA SER A 114 -0.79 4.13 -0.86
C SER A 114 -0.16 4.13 -2.26
N MET A 115 0.16 2.96 -2.79
CA MET A 115 0.67 2.82 -4.18
C MET A 115 -0.44 3.09 -5.19
N THR A 116 -1.62 2.58 -4.93
CA THR A 116 -2.76 2.65 -5.85
C THR A 116 -3.32 4.06 -6.01
N ALA A 117 -3.16 4.92 -5.01
CA ALA A 117 -3.58 6.32 -5.05
C ALA A 117 -2.94 7.14 -6.19
N GLY A 118 -1.77 6.72 -6.68
CA GLY A 118 -1.07 7.36 -7.80
C GLY A 118 -1.48 6.86 -9.20
N ILE A 119 -2.33 5.84 -9.30
CA ILE A 119 -2.69 5.23 -10.59
C ILE A 119 -3.54 6.18 -11.43
N ASP A 120 -3.08 6.45 -12.65
CA ASP A 120 -3.85 7.14 -13.67
C ASP A 120 -4.41 6.11 -14.67
N PRO A 121 -5.76 5.91 -14.73
CA PRO A 121 -6.36 4.93 -15.64
C PRO A 121 -6.09 5.18 -17.12
N LYS A 122 -5.72 6.42 -17.48
CA LYS A 122 -5.36 6.75 -18.87
C LYS A 122 -3.95 6.27 -19.24
N ARG A 123 -3.09 6.08 -18.25
CA ARG A 123 -1.70 5.67 -18.42
C ARG A 123 -1.48 4.19 -18.20
N VAL A 124 -2.24 3.60 -17.26
CA VAL A 124 -2.11 2.21 -16.87
C VAL A 124 -3.08 1.36 -17.68
N ALA A 125 -2.53 0.52 -18.55
CA ALA A 125 -3.29 -0.39 -19.41
C ALA A 125 -3.67 -1.70 -18.70
N GLY A 126 -2.99 -2.05 -17.61
CA GLY A 126 -3.28 -3.26 -16.86
C GLY A 126 -2.51 -3.39 -15.55
N ILE A 127 -2.97 -4.30 -14.70
CA ILE A 127 -2.36 -4.61 -13.41
C ILE A 127 -2.18 -6.11 -13.28
N VAL A 128 -0.99 -6.54 -12.87
CA VAL A 128 -0.69 -7.95 -12.56
C VAL A 128 -0.11 -8.01 -11.16
N THR A 129 -0.67 -8.85 -10.29
CA THR A 129 -0.09 -9.06 -8.96
C THR A 129 0.22 -10.53 -8.71
N GLU A 130 1.35 -10.77 -8.03
CA GLU A 130 1.75 -12.11 -7.63
C GLU A 130 0.87 -12.66 -6.50
N LEU A 131 0.49 -11.78 -5.59
CA LEU A 131 -0.39 -12.06 -4.46
C LEU A 131 -1.78 -11.50 -4.71
N GLY A 132 -2.68 -11.77 -3.77
CA GLY A 132 -4.03 -11.23 -3.77
C GLY A 132 -5.07 -12.23 -4.25
N GLY A 133 -6.29 -11.75 -4.38
CA GLY A 133 -7.47 -12.51 -4.80
C GLY A 133 -8.59 -11.59 -5.24
N LYS A 134 -9.76 -12.13 -5.53
CA LYS A 134 -10.93 -11.35 -6.03
C LYS A 134 -11.39 -10.21 -5.11
N THR A 135 -11.07 -10.31 -3.83
CA THR A 135 -11.40 -9.34 -2.78
C THR A 135 -10.19 -8.55 -2.29
N SER A 136 -9.02 -8.72 -2.92
CA SER A 136 -7.83 -7.92 -2.59
C SER A 136 -8.04 -6.45 -2.95
N HIS A 137 -7.32 -5.57 -2.28
CA HIS A 137 -7.37 -4.13 -2.54
C HIS A 137 -7.06 -3.81 -4.00
N SER A 138 -6.02 -4.44 -4.56
CA SER A 138 -5.63 -4.31 -5.98
C SER A 138 -6.75 -4.70 -6.95
N ALA A 139 -7.48 -5.79 -6.66
CA ALA A 139 -8.59 -6.24 -7.51
C ALA A 139 -9.82 -5.32 -7.42
N ILE A 140 -10.14 -4.83 -6.21
CA ILE A 140 -11.25 -3.89 -5.99
C ILE A 140 -10.97 -2.58 -6.72
N LEU A 141 -9.78 -2.03 -6.56
CA LEU A 141 -9.38 -0.78 -7.19
C LEU A 141 -9.33 -0.89 -8.72
N ALA A 142 -8.69 -1.94 -9.25
CA ALA A 142 -8.64 -2.17 -10.70
C ALA A 142 -10.04 -2.17 -11.32
N ARG A 143 -11.00 -2.81 -10.63
CA ARG A 143 -12.40 -2.82 -11.05
C ARG A 143 -13.03 -1.44 -10.98
N ALA A 144 -12.77 -0.67 -9.91
CA ALA A 144 -13.30 0.69 -9.75
C ALA A 144 -12.76 1.67 -10.80
N LEU A 145 -11.50 1.47 -11.23
CA LEU A 145 -10.84 2.25 -12.27
C LEU A 145 -11.07 1.69 -13.70
N GLU A 146 -11.81 0.59 -13.84
CA GLU A 146 -12.02 -0.12 -15.11
C GLU A 146 -10.72 -0.54 -15.81
N ILE A 147 -9.68 -0.85 -15.01
CA ILE A 147 -8.38 -1.34 -15.50
C ILE A 147 -8.38 -2.87 -15.50
N PRO A 148 -8.03 -3.54 -16.63
CA PRO A 148 -7.82 -4.99 -16.65
C PRO A 148 -6.82 -5.43 -15.57
N ALA A 149 -7.15 -6.48 -14.80
CA ALA A 149 -6.27 -6.96 -13.76
C ALA A 149 -6.26 -8.48 -13.65
N VAL A 150 -5.06 -9.03 -13.51
CA VAL A 150 -4.82 -10.45 -13.20
C VAL A 150 -4.12 -10.52 -11.87
N VAL A 151 -4.68 -11.26 -10.92
CA VAL A 151 -4.15 -11.40 -9.56
C VAL A 151 -3.75 -12.85 -9.27
N ALA A 152 -2.89 -13.06 -8.27
CA ALA A 152 -2.39 -14.37 -7.87
C ALA A 152 -1.57 -15.09 -8.97
N VAL A 153 -0.75 -14.36 -9.71
CA VAL A 153 0.15 -14.89 -10.72
C VAL A 153 1.48 -15.26 -10.08
N THR A 154 1.56 -16.44 -9.51
CA THR A 154 2.75 -16.89 -8.77
C THR A 154 4.01 -16.87 -9.64
N GLY A 155 5.08 -16.26 -9.13
CA GLY A 155 6.39 -16.18 -9.78
C GLY A 155 6.48 -15.14 -10.90
N VAL A 156 5.48 -14.30 -11.11
CA VAL A 156 5.50 -13.29 -12.16
C VAL A 156 6.64 -12.28 -11.97
N MET A 157 6.97 -11.93 -10.71
CA MET A 157 8.05 -10.99 -10.41
C MET A 157 9.43 -11.49 -10.81
N GLU A 158 9.62 -12.80 -10.95
CA GLU A 158 10.88 -13.41 -11.41
C GLU A 158 10.95 -13.52 -12.93
N GLN A 159 9.81 -13.47 -13.62
CA GLN A 159 9.70 -13.71 -15.05
C GLN A 159 9.71 -12.45 -15.90
N VAL A 160 9.36 -11.30 -15.33
CA VAL A 160 9.27 -10.02 -16.04
C VAL A 160 10.26 -9.00 -15.49
N LYS A 161 10.67 -8.09 -16.37
CA LYS A 161 11.55 -6.97 -16.05
C LYS A 161 10.95 -5.68 -16.55
N ASP A 162 11.41 -4.56 -15.98
CA ASP A 162 11.02 -3.24 -16.45
C ASP A 162 11.32 -3.07 -17.94
N GLY A 163 10.31 -2.68 -18.70
CA GLY A 163 10.38 -2.48 -20.13
C GLY A 163 10.00 -3.69 -20.99
N ASP A 164 9.69 -4.83 -20.39
CA ASP A 164 9.16 -5.99 -21.13
C ASP A 164 7.78 -5.68 -21.71
N GLN A 165 7.49 -6.23 -22.88
CA GLN A 165 6.17 -6.14 -23.49
C GLN A 165 5.29 -7.30 -23.02
N ILE A 166 4.15 -6.96 -22.43
CA ILE A 166 3.20 -7.91 -21.87
C ILE A 166 1.83 -7.68 -22.50
N ALA A 167 1.11 -8.76 -22.75
CA ALA A 167 -0.30 -8.72 -23.13
C ALA A 167 -1.15 -9.30 -21.99
N LEU A 168 -2.22 -8.60 -21.64
CA LEU A 168 -3.27 -9.06 -20.72
C LEU A 168 -4.53 -9.36 -21.53
N ASP A 169 -5.04 -10.59 -21.39
CA ASP A 169 -6.27 -11.06 -22.06
C ASP A 169 -7.28 -11.56 -21.01
#